data_4350055bb054d7776d16a6e4e4449a50
#
_entry.id   4350055bb054d7776d16a6e4e4449a50
#
_cell.length_a   1.000
_cell.length_b   1.000
_cell.length_c   1.000
_cell.angle_alpha   90.00
_cell.angle_beta   90.00
_cell.angle_gamma   90.00
#
_symmetry.space_group_name_H-M   'P 1'
#
loop_
_entity.id
_entity.type
_entity.pdbx_description
1 polymer ?
#
loop_
_entity_poly.entity_id
_entity_poly.type
_entity_poly.pdbx_seq_one_letter_code
_entity_poly.pdbx_strand_id
1 'polypeptide(L)'
;MTVHLLVINGTMELLNTNPGEMLMVGKICVALIVLFAIYSCLSAILKPSQFDLNLKKHRRILYTIFIATTGSGVVFGGLDLDDWPYVVSLASIVVFTDLAVLLTPSILRIWQAEFLNGSELLEETLKENERLIRDTMAKVSFMSYLVQDAIYYFAKKPIPETNEEYMTELEQYLQQYGDRFGLMLDVRQYDINYSSDLEVSIQEKIRQELLLMNDIHNIGMEESKLEEYIASIYNSEIITLEEEETFIVPIQLPEYHFIVVIKKGKGSPIEIDGIHAANLVHIYDSFM
;
A
#
# COMPACT_ATOMS: atom_id res chain seq x y z
N MET A 1 -69.16 3.00 24.52
CA MET A 1 -68.51 3.91 23.56
C MET A 1 -68.78 3.32 22.17
N THR A 2 -69.85 3.80 21.52
CA THR A 2 -70.47 3.19 20.35
C THR A 2 -69.77 3.74 19.10
N VAL A 3 -69.11 2.89 18.33
CA VAL A 3 -68.49 3.28 17.06
C VAL A 3 -69.58 3.22 15.99
N HIS A 4 -69.96 4.38 15.45
CA HIS A 4 -70.85 4.50 14.30
C HIS A 4 -70.11 4.01 13.05
N LEU A 5 -70.52 2.89 12.50
CA LEU A 5 -70.15 2.44 11.17
C LEU A 5 -70.95 3.26 10.14
N LEU A 6 -70.31 4.18 9.48
CA LEU A 6 -70.85 4.91 8.35
C LEU A 6 -70.75 4.01 7.11
N VAL A 7 -71.81 3.31 6.78
CA VAL A 7 -71.95 2.57 5.52
C VAL A 7 -72.25 3.59 4.42
N ILE A 8 -71.23 3.96 3.67
CA ILE A 8 -71.38 4.68 2.41
C ILE A 8 -71.65 3.63 1.34
N ASN A 9 -72.91 3.55 0.91
CA ASN A 9 -73.30 2.85 -0.30
C ASN A 9 -72.72 3.60 -1.52
N GLY A 10 -71.49 3.39 -1.87
CA GLY A 10 -70.90 3.70 -3.15
C GLY A 10 -70.89 2.40 -3.95
N THR A 11 -71.67 2.35 -5.00
CA THR A 11 -71.63 1.32 -6.02
C THR A 11 -70.17 1.20 -6.49
N MET A 12 -69.48 0.16 -6.03
CA MET A 12 -68.27 -0.31 -6.66
C MET A 12 -68.67 -0.84 -8.03
N GLU A 13 -68.69 0.02 -9.07
CA GLU A 13 -68.44 -0.47 -10.41
C GLU A 13 -67.06 -1.06 -10.42
N LEU A 14 -66.98 -2.34 -10.19
CA LEU A 14 -65.82 -3.15 -10.55
C LEU A 14 -65.65 -2.95 -12.05
N LEU A 15 -64.76 -2.01 -12.43
CA LEU A 15 -64.22 -1.98 -13.77
C LEU A 15 -63.70 -3.38 -14.07
N ASN A 16 -64.47 -4.07 -14.91
CA ASN A 16 -64.30 -5.45 -15.31
C ASN A 16 -63.07 -5.51 -16.26
N THR A 17 -61.88 -5.34 -15.71
CA THR A 17 -60.67 -5.67 -16.44
C THR A 17 -60.73 -7.14 -16.75
N ASN A 18 -60.82 -7.48 -18.03
CA ASN A 18 -60.88 -8.86 -18.48
C ASN A 18 -59.58 -9.55 -18.03
N PRO A 19 -59.60 -10.48 -17.03
CA PRO A 19 -58.41 -11.11 -16.51
C PRO A 19 -57.57 -11.81 -17.60
N GLY A 20 -58.20 -12.07 -18.76
CA GLY A 20 -57.52 -12.60 -19.94
C GLY A 20 -56.60 -11.61 -20.64
N GLU A 21 -56.95 -10.32 -20.69
CA GLU A 21 -56.16 -9.28 -21.36
C GLU A 21 -54.93 -8.87 -20.55
N MET A 22 -55.07 -8.72 -19.23
CA MET A 22 -53.97 -8.54 -18.27
C MET A 22 -52.94 -9.66 -18.36
N LEU A 23 -53.42 -10.90 -18.38
CA LEU A 23 -52.55 -12.07 -18.51
C LEU A 23 -51.81 -12.11 -19.86
N MET A 24 -52.44 -11.61 -20.95
CA MET A 24 -51.87 -11.54 -22.28
C MET A 24 -50.75 -10.50 -22.35
N VAL A 25 -50.88 -9.30 -21.81
CA VAL A 25 -49.85 -8.27 -21.76
C VAL A 25 -48.63 -8.76 -20.99
N GLY A 26 -48.82 -9.43 -19.84
CA GLY A 26 -47.75 -9.99 -19.07
C GLY A 26 -46.99 -11.10 -19.79
N LYS A 27 -47.70 -11.99 -20.47
CA LYS A 27 -47.07 -13.06 -21.28
C LYS A 27 -46.24 -12.49 -22.39
N ILE A 28 -46.67 -11.46 -23.07
CA ILE A 28 -45.91 -10.76 -24.13
C ILE A 28 -44.69 -10.11 -23.55
N CYS A 29 -44.82 -9.39 -22.41
CA CYS A 29 -43.69 -8.77 -21.73
C CYS A 29 -42.60 -9.80 -21.34
N VAL A 30 -43.00 -10.88 -20.66
CA VAL A 30 -42.08 -11.94 -20.25
C VAL A 30 -41.43 -12.62 -21.46
N ALA A 31 -42.18 -12.92 -22.52
CA ALA A 31 -41.65 -13.52 -23.73
C ALA A 31 -40.57 -12.61 -24.40
N LEU A 32 -40.80 -11.31 -24.46
CA LEU A 32 -39.82 -10.36 -25.01
C LEU A 32 -38.57 -10.25 -24.13
N ILE A 33 -38.71 -10.27 -22.80
CA ILE A 33 -37.59 -10.26 -21.86
C ILE A 33 -36.76 -11.56 -22.03
N VAL A 34 -37.39 -12.72 -22.13
CA VAL A 34 -36.70 -14.01 -22.34
C VAL A 34 -35.95 -14.03 -23.67
N LEU A 35 -36.60 -13.60 -24.76
CA LEU A 35 -35.95 -13.49 -26.05
C LEU A 35 -34.73 -12.55 -26.02
N PHE A 36 -34.89 -11.41 -25.36
CA PHE A 36 -33.80 -10.46 -25.18
C PHE A 36 -32.67 -11.06 -24.32
N ALA A 37 -32.98 -11.78 -23.24
CA ALA A 37 -31.99 -12.46 -22.41
C ALA A 37 -31.18 -13.50 -23.21
N ILE A 38 -31.86 -14.33 -24.03
CA ILE A 38 -31.21 -15.29 -24.94
C ILE A 38 -30.29 -14.59 -25.93
N TYR A 39 -30.78 -13.51 -26.57
CA TYR A 39 -29.96 -12.70 -27.46
C TYR A 39 -28.72 -12.13 -26.77
N SER A 40 -28.88 -11.59 -25.57
CA SER A 40 -27.78 -11.03 -24.79
C SER A 40 -26.75 -12.07 -24.40
N CYS A 41 -27.18 -13.26 -23.97
CA CYS A 41 -26.30 -14.39 -23.66
C CYS A 41 -25.52 -14.85 -24.90
N LEU A 42 -26.19 -15.02 -26.06
CA LEU A 42 -25.53 -15.36 -27.30
C LEU A 42 -24.51 -14.30 -27.75
N SER A 43 -24.88 -13.03 -27.62
CA SER A 43 -23.97 -11.90 -27.91
C SER A 43 -22.74 -11.92 -27.02
N ALA A 44 -22.90 -12.20 -25.72
CA ALA A 44 -21.80 -12.30 -24.76
C ALA A 44 -20.85 -13.46 -25.08
N ILE A 45 -21.38 -14.59 -25.56
CA ILE A 45 -20.57 -15.77 -25.92
C ILE A 45 -19.86 -15.57 -27.26
N LEU A 46 -20.55 -15.07 -28.30
CA LEU A 46 -20.02 -14.97 -29.64
C LEU A 46 -19.09 -13.78 -29.84
N LYS A 47 -19.33 -12.65 -29.16
CA LYS A 47 -18.59 -11.40 -29.30
C LYS A 47 -18.36 -10.69 -27.95
N PRO A 48 -17.56 -11.24 -27.03
CA PRO A 48 -17.44 -10.75 -25.66
C PRO A 48 -16.94 -9.29 -25.59
N SER A 49 -15.97 -8.90 -26.41
CA SER A 49 -15.43 -7.54 -26.42
C SER A 49 -16.45 -6.48 -26.87
N GLN A 50 -17.29 -6.81 -27.85
CA GLN A 50 -18.36 -5.91 -28.32
C GLN A 50 -19.54 -5.88 -27.35
N PHE A 51 -19.82 -6.97 -26.66
CA PHE A 51 -20.86 -7.03 -25.66
C PHE A 51 -20.55 -6.09 -24.49
N ASP A 52 -19.30 -6.11 -23.96
CA ASP A 52 -18.87 -5.24 -22.88
C ASP A 52 -18.96 -3.74 -23.23
N LEU A 53 -18.51 -3.38 -24.43
CA LEU A 53 -18.62 -2.00 -24.92
C LEU A 53 -20.09 -1.53 -25.07
N ASN A 54 -21.00 -2.44 -25.38
CA ASN A 54 -22.41 -2.16 -25.59
C ASN A 54 -23.31 -2.50 -24.38
N LEU A 55 -22.76 -2.88 -23.24
CA LEU A 55 -23.50 -3.29 -22.06
C LEU A 55 -24.56 -2.24 -21.65
N LYS A 56 -24.19 -0.95 -21.65
CA LYS A 56 -25.11 0.16 -21.37
C LYS A 56 -26.27 0.22 -22.36
N LYS A 57 -26.04 -0.14 -23.63
CA LYS A 57 -27.11 -0.18 -24.66
C LYS A 57 -28.05 -1.34 -24.40
N HIS A 58 -27.51 -2.54 -24.07
CA HIS A 58 -28.34 -3.72 -23.75
C HIS A 58 -29.26 -3.43 -22.55
N ARG A 59 -28.74 -2.82 -21.49
CA ARG A 59 -29.54 -2.42 -20.33
C ARG A 59 -30.65 -1.43 -20.71
N ARG A 60 -30.33 -0.42 -21.51
CA ARG A 60 -31.36 0.53 -21.98
C ARG A 60 -32.45 -0.16 -22.79
N ILE A 61 -32.08 -1.10 -23.66
CA ILE A 61 -33.05 -1.85 -24.47
C ILE A 61 -33.95 -2.69 -23.56
N LEU A 62 -33.41 -3.39 -22.57
CA LEU A 62 -34.17 -4.19 -21.61
C LEU A 62 -35.24 -3.35 -20.89
N TYR A 63 -34.83 -2.22 -20.33
CA TYR A 63 -35.77 -1.31 -19.64
C TYR A 63 -36.76 -0.66 -20.61
N THR A 64 -36.37 -0.35 -21.85
CA THR A 64 -37.28 0.19 -22.87
C THR A 64 -38.35 -0.83 -23.26
N ILE A 65 -37.99 -2.10 -23.41
CA ILE A 65 -38.96 -3.20 -23.68
C ILE A 65 -39.97 -3.27 -22.53
N PHE A 66 -39.53 -3.23 -21.29
CA PHE A 66 -40.41 -3.24 -20.12
C PHE A 66 -41.36 -2.05 -20.11
N ILE A 67 -40.84 -0.83 -20.24
CA ILE A 67 -41.65 0.41 -20.22
C ILE A 67 -42.62 0.43 -21.39
N ALA A 68 -42.19 0.02 -22.59
CA ALA A 68 -43.04 0.03 -23.76
C ALA A 68 -44.19 -1.00 -23.64
N THR A 69 -43.88 -2.20 -23.12
CA THR A 69 -44.92 -3.26 -22.97
C THR A 69 -45.92 -2.92 -21.86
N THR A 70 -45.43 -2.47 -20.69
CA THR A 70 -46.30 -2.10 -19.56
C THR A 70 -47.08 -0.81 -19.88
N GLY A 71 -46.44 0.20 -20.48
CA GLY A 71 -47.08 1.44 -20.89
C GLY A 71 -48.15 1.21 -21.97
N SER A 72 -47.89 0.40 -22.97
CA SER A 72 -48.89 0.02 -23.96
C SER A 72 -50.04 -0.76 -23.34
N GLY A 73 -49.75 -1.65 -22.38
CA GLY A 73 -50.77 -2.36 -21.60
C GLY A 73 -51.74 -1.43 -20.88
N VAL A 74 -51.22 -0.35 -20.29
CA VAL A 74 -52.06 0.69 -19.63
C VAL A 74 -52.88 1.49 -20.67
N VAL A 75 -52.24 1.92 -21.77
CA VAL A 75 -52.90 2.75 -22.79
C VAL A 75 -54.01 1.99 -23.48
N PHE A 76 -53.85 0.70 -23.75
CA PHE A 76 -54.87 -0.14 -24.41
C PHE A 76 -55.84 -0.83 -23.45
N GLY A 77 -55.81 -0.48 -22.17
CA GLY A 77 -56.74 -1.00 -21.15
C GLY A 77 -56.50 -2.46 -20.74
N GLY A 78 -55.37 -3.02 -21.14
CA GLY A 78 -54.98 -4.37 -20.74
C GLY A 78 -54.32 -4.46 -19.36
N LEU A 79 -53.93 -3.30 -18.77
CA LEU A 79 -53.41 -3.15 -17.41
C LEU A 79 -54.10 -1.95 -16.75
N ASP A 80 -54.65 -2.15 -15.55
CA ASP A 80 -55.17 -1.03 -14.76
C ASP A 80 -54.06 -0.46 -13.83
N LEU A 81 -54.18 0.82 -13.48
CA LEU A 81 -53.25 1.44 -12.52
C LEU A 81 -53.37 0.83 -11.11
N ASP A 82 -54.50 0.22 -10.80
CA ASP A 82 -54.71 -0.50 -9.53
C ASP A 82 -54.01 -1.88 -9.47
N ASP A 83 -53.55 -2.39 -10.62
CA ASP A 83 -52.81 -3.65 -10.74
C ASP A 83 -51.29 -3.53 -10.44
N TRP A 84 -50.92 -2.54 -9.64
CA TRP A 84 -49.51 -2.24 -9.34
C TRP A 84 -48.71 -3.46 -8.79
N PRO A 85 -49.30 -4.42 -7.99
CA PRO A 85 -48.56 -5.59 -7.55
C PRO A 85 -48.07 -6.47 -8.71
N TYR A 86 -48.86 -6.53 -9.78
CA TYR A 86 -48.51 -7.25 -11.01
C TYR A 86 -47.37 -6.54 -11.78
N VAL A 87 -47.46 -5.23 -11.90
CA VAL A 87 -46.38 -4.42 -12.51
C VAL A 87 -45.09 -4.55 -11.75
N VAL A 88 -45.13 -4.56 -10.41
CA VAL A 88 -43.93 -4.80 -9.55
C VAL A 88 -43.35 -6.20 -9.77
N SER A 89 -44.20 -7.22 -9.92
CA SER A 89 -43.72 -8.57 -10.23
C SER A 89 -43.02 -8.64 -11.58
N LEU A 90 -43.53 -7.99 -12.61
CA LEU A 90 -42.87 -7.90 -13.91
C LEU A 90 -41.57 -7.08 -13.82
N ALA A 91 -41.55 -5.97 -13.08
CA ALA A 91 -40.35 -5.19 -12.85
C ALA A 91 -39.26 -6.00 -12.13
N SER A 92 -39.66 -6.85 -11.17
CA SER A 92 -38.73 -7.74 -10.49
C SER A 92 -38.05 -8.72 -11.45
N ILE A 93 -38.80 -9.28 -12.40
CA ILE A 93 -38.23 -10.16 -13.45
C ILE A 93 -37.19 -9.42 -14.28
N VAL A 94 -37.47 -8.16 -14.65
CA VAL A 94 -36.52 -7.32 -15.41
C VAL A 94 -35.26 -7.08 -14.61
N VAL A 95 -35.36 -6.70 -13.33
CA VAL A 95 -34.23 -6.46 -12.44
C VAL A 95 -33.40 -7.74 -12.25
N PHE A 96 -34.04 -8.89 -12.03
CA PHE A 96 -33.33 -10.17 -11.93
C PHE A 96 -32.61 -10.53 -13.23
N THR A 97 -33.24 -10.25 -14.39
CA THR A 97 -32.61 -10.47 -15.70
C THR A 97 -31.40 -9.53 -15.89
N ASP A 98 -31.51 -8.27 -15.51
CA ASP A 98 -30.39 -7.32 -15.55
C ASP A 98 -29.22 -7.80 -14.66
N LEU A 99 -29.49 -8.19 -13.44
CA LEU A 99 -28.50 -8.70 -12.51
C LEU A 99 -27.87 -10.01 -13.00
N ALA A 100 -28.68 -11.00 -13.40
CA ALA A 100 -28.19 -12.33 -13.74
C ALA A 100 -27.50 -12.40 -15.10
N VAL A 101 -27.97 -11.65 -16.10
CA VAL A 101 -27.49 -11.77 -17.48
C VAL A 101 -26.50 -10.66 -17.85
N LEU A 102 -26.76 -9.43 -17.40
CA LEU A 102 -25.97 -8.27 -17.84
C LEU A 102 -24.89 -7.87 -16.84
N LEU A 103 -25.12 -7.95 -15.54
CA LEU A 103 -24.17 -7.55 -14.50
C LEU A 103 -23.24 -8.67 -14.01
N THR A 104 -23.72 -9.91 -13.95
CA THR A 104 -22.92 -11.03 -13.44
C THR A 104 -21.58 -11.21 -14.15
N PRO A 105 -21.48 -11.15 -15.51
CA PRO A 105 -20.19 -11.26 -16.18
C PRO A 105 -19.21 -10.16 -15.82
N SER A 106 -19.69 -8.93 -15.63
CA SER A 106 -18.87 -7.79 -15.26
C SER A 106 -18.39 -7.87 -13.81
N ILE A 107 -19.25 -8.32 -12.89
CA ILE A 107 -18.90 -8.54 -11.50
C ILE A 107 -17.84 -9.63 -11.35
N LEU A 108 -17.99 -10.76 -12.07
CA LEU A 108 -17.01 -11.85 -12.08
C LEU A 108 -15.65 -11.41 -12.62
N ARG A 109 -15.61 -10.57 -13.66
CA ARG A 109 -14.35 -10.03 -14.21
C ARG A 109 -13.65 -9.07 -13.27
N ILE A 110 -14.40 -8.17 -12.60
CA ILE A 110 -13.83 -7.28 -11.58
C ILE A 110 -13.24 -8.11 -10.45
N TRP A 111 -13.95 -9.13 -9.99
CA TRP A 111 -13.48 -10.02 -8.94
C TRP A 111 -12.24 -10.83 -9.36
N GLN A 112 -12.20 -11.35 -10.57
CA GLN A 112 -11.04 -12.06 -11.10
C GLN A 112 -9.82 -11.14 -11.30
N ALA A 113 -10.02 -9.92 -11.80
CA ALA A 113 -8.94 -8.94 -11.95
C ALA A 113 -8.37 -8.50 -10.59
N GLU A 114 -9.23 -8.28 -9.61
CA GLU A 114 -8.83 -7.90 -8.25
C GLU A 114 -8.12 -9.05 -7.53
N PHE A 115 -8.55 -10.29 -7.76
CA PHE A 115 -7.90 -11.49 -7.20
C PHE A 115 -6.55 -11.79 -7.85
N LEU A 116 -6.41 -11.60 -9.16
CA LEU A 116 -5.15 -11.78 -9.89
C LEU A 116 -4.13 -10.71 -9.49
N ASN A 117 -4.52 -9.44 -9.47
CA ASN A 117 -3.65 -8.36 -9.03
C ASN A 117 -3.25 -8.51 -7.56
N GLY A 118 -4.16 -8.95 -6.70
CA GLY A 118 -3.87 -9.22 -5.29
C GLY A 118 -2.90 -10.38 -5.09
N SER A 119 -2.98 -11.44 -5.90
CA SER A 119 -2.08 -12.59 -5.79
C SER A 119 -0.67 -12.27 -6.30
N GLU A 120 -0.53 -11.50 -7.38
CA GLU A 120 0.77 -11.04 -7.89
C GLU A 120 1.46 -10.10 -6.90
N LEU A 121 0.72 -9.12 -6.34
CA LEU A 121 1.25 -8.22 -5.32
C LEU A 121 1.67 -8.97 -4.06
N LEU A 122 0.88 -9.96 -3.63
CA LEU A 122 1.21 -10.80 -2.48
C LEU A 122 2.47 -11.64 -2.74
N GLU A 123 2.60 -12.23 -3.93
CA GLU A 123 3.78 -13.01 -4.30
C GLU A 123 5.04 -12.14 -4.37
N GLU A 124 4.94 -10.92 -4.91
CA GLU A 124 6.04 -9.96 -4.95
C GLU A 124 6.44 -9.54 -3.54
N THR A 125 5.48 -9.19 -2.69
CA THR A 125 5.72 -8.83 -1.29
C THR A 125 6.36 -9.99 -0.50
N LEU A 126 5.92 -11.22 -0.71
CA LEU A 126 6.52 -12.40 -0.08
C LEU A 126 7.98 -12.61 -0.53
N LYS A 127 8.27 -12.47 -1.82
CA LYS A 127 9.64 -12.59 -2.35
C LYS A 127 10.56 -11.50 -1.79
N GLU A 128 10.05 -10.28 -1.66
CA GLU A 128 10.80 -9.17 -1.08
C GLU A 128 11.08 -9.39 0.41
N ASN A 129 10.08 -9.85 1.17
CA ASN A 129 10.26 -10.21 2.57
C ASN A 129 11.27 -11.36 2.75
N GLU A 130 11.21 -12.40 1.93
CA GLU A 130 12.19 -13.49 1.96
C GLU A 130 13.62 -12.99 1.65
N ARG A 131 13.75 -12.04 0.72
CA ARG A 131 15.04 -11.40 0.42
C ARG A 131 15.55 -10.63 1.61
N LEU A 132 14.72 -9.76 2.21
CA LEU A 132 15.09 -8.97 3.40
C LEU A 132 15.50 -9.87 4.58
N ILE A 133 14.77 -10.95 4.82
CA ILE A 133 15.12 -11.91 5.87
C ILE A 133 16.50 -12.57 5.60
N ARG A 134 16.74 -13.00 4.36
CA ARG A 134 18.04 -13.61 4.00
C ARG A 134 19.18 -12.62 4.14
N ASP A 135 19.00 -11.39 3.68
CA ASP A 135 20.00 -10.32 3.78
C ASP A 135 20.29 -9.99 5.25
N THR A 136 19.25 -9.86 6.07
CA THR A 136 19.38 -9.65 7.52
C THR A 136 20.13 -10.79 8.19
N MET A 137 19.78 -12.05 7.88
CA MET A 137 20.49 -13.22 8.45
C MET A 137 21.95 -13.26 8.04
N ALA A 138 22.29 -12.93 6.80
CA ALA A 138 23.66 -12.85 6.33
C ALA A 138 24.45 -11.78 7.07
N LYS A 139 23.86 -10.59 7.28
CA LYS A 139 24.46 -9.48 8.03
C LYS A 139 24.69 -9.84 9.49
N VAL A 140 23.70 -10.42 10.16
CA VAL A 140 23.84 -10.91 11.56
C VAL A 140 24.91 -11.99 11.69
N SER A 141 24.96 -12.95 10.76
CA SER A 141 25.96 -14.01 10.76
C SER A 141 27.37 -13.45 10.57
N PHE A 142 27.54 -12.47 9.67
CA PHE A 142 28.84 -11.84 9.46
C PHE A 142 29.26 -10.95 10.63
N MET A 143 28.31 -10.22 11.22
CA MET A 143 28.57 -9.48 12.46
C MET A 143 29.03 -10.41 13.59
N SER A 144 28.38 -11.57 13.77
CA SER A 144 28.79 -12.57 14.74
C SER A 144 30.18 -13.09 14.47
N TYR A 145 30.56 -13.25 13.20
CA TYR A 145 31.94 -13.62 12.82
C TYR A 145 32.92 -12.51 13.21
N LEU A 146 32.65 -11.23 12.89
CA LEU A 146 33.54 -10.13 13.25
C LEU A 146 33.75 -9.99 14.76
N VAL A 147 32.67 -10.18 15.55
CA VAL A 147 32.76 -10.18 17.03
C VAL A 147 33.67 -11.30 17.52
N GLN A 148 33.54 -12.51 16.97
CA GLN A 148 34.40 -13.67 17.38
C GLN A 148 35.85 -13.50 16.92
N ASP A 149 36.08 -12.91 15.76
CA ASP A 149 37.40 -12.69 15.20
C ASP A 149 38.12 -11.48 15.81
N ALA A 150 37.38 -10.56 16.47
CA ALA A 150 37.91 -9.30 17.01
C ALA A 150 39.18 -9.52 17.86
N ILE A 151 39.18 -10.50 18.77
CA ILE A 151 40.32 -10.80 19.63
C ILE A 151 41.58 -11.13 18.78
N TYR A 152 41.43 -11.92 17.73
CA TYR A 152 42.55 -12.32 16.86
C TYR A 152 42.99 -11.19 15.92
N TYR A 153 42.06 -10.36 15.50
CA TYR A 153 42.29 -9.20 14.66
C TYR A 153 43.12 -8.15 15.40
N PHE A 154 42.68 -7.78 16.61
CA PHE A 154 43.32 -6.72 17.40
C PHE A 154 44.62 -7.22 18.10
N ALA A 155 44.74 -8.49 18.45
CA ALA A 155 45.97 -9.00 19.06
C ALA A 155 47.24 -8.83 18.20
N LYS A 156 47.09 -8.56 16.92
CA LYS A 156 48.19 -8.38 15.95
C LYS A 156 48.44 -6.91 15.62
N LYS A 157 47.60 -5.99 16.10
CA LYS A 157 47.69 -4.55 15.81
C LYS A 157 48.34 -3.82 16.97
N PRO A 158 49.18 -2.81 16.67
CA PRO A 158 49.64 -1.89 17.71
C PRO A 158 48.49 -1.04 18.19
N ILE A 159 48.57 -0.58 19.42
CA ILE A 159 47.64 0.45 19.93
C ILE A 159 47.96 1.77 19.22
N PRO A 160 46.96 2.48 18.65
CA PRO A 160 47.18 3.76 17.99
C PRO A 160 47.80 4.80 18.94
N GLU A 161 48.85 5.49 18.49
CA GLU A 161 49.51 6.53 19.31
C GLU A 161 48.93 7.91 19.05
N THR A 162 48.23 8.07 17.92
CA THR A 162 47.61 9.36 17.51
C THR A 162 46.13 9.17 17.16
N ASN A 163 45.38 10.27 17.27
CA ASN A 163 43.96 10.25 16.85
C ASN A 163 43.79 9.95 15.36
N GLU A 164 44.72 10.37 14.51
CA GLU A 164 44.69 10.07 13.06
C GLU A 164 44.85 8.56 12.81
N GLU A 165 45.74 7.92 13.53
CA GLU A 165 45.93 6.46 13.47
C GLU A 165 44.67 5.74 13.97
N TYR A 166 44.09 6.18 15.09
CA TYR A 166 42.86 5.65 15.66
C TYR A 166 41.73 5.71 14.63
N MET A 167 41.51 6.85 14.01
CA MET A 167 40.46 7.03 12.99
C MET A 167 40.70 6.16 11.76
N THR A 168 41.93 6.13 11.26
CA THR A 168 42.29 5.33 10.08
C THR A 168 42.07 3.84 10.32
N GLU A 169 42.43 3.35 11.49
CA GLU A 169 42.23 1.93 11.83
C GLU A 169 40.77 1.59 12.11
N LEU A 170 40.02 2.50 12.72
CA LEU A 170 38.57 2.36 12.91
C LEU A 170 37.86 2.26 11.56
N GLU A 171 38.18 3.17 10.62
CA GLU A 171 37.62 3.13 9.26
C GLU A 171 37.94 1.79 8.55
N GLN A 172 39.19 1.32 8.63
CA GLN A 172 39.58 0.03 8.06
C GLN A 172 38.83 -1.15 8.69
N TYR A 173 38.56 -1.10 10.00
CA TYR A 173 37.81 -2.14 10.68
C TYR A 173 36.34 -2.14 10.23
N LEU A 174 35.70 -1.01 10.18
CA LEU A 174 34.33 -0.85 9.68
C LEU A 174 34.20 -1.21 8.21
N GLN A 175 35.22 -0.87 7.40
CA GLN A 175 35.22 -1.17 5.97
C GLN A 175 35.12 -2.67 5.66
N GLN A 176 35.58 -3.57 6.55
CA GLN A 176 35.37 -5.00 6.37
C GLN A 176 33.89 -5.37 6.26
N TYR A 177 33.06 -4.70 7.07
CA TYR A 177 31.60 -4.88 7.01
C TYR A 177 31.04 -4.22 5.72
N GLY A 178 31.46 -2.99 5.42
CA GLY A 178 31.06 -2.28 4.23
C GLY A 178 31.35 -3.05 2.94
N ASP A 179 32.59 -3.52 2.79
CA ASP A 179 33.01 -4.29 1.60
C ASP A 179 32.22 -5.59 1.44
N ARG A 180 31.93 -6.27 2.54
CA ARG A 180 31.19 -7.53 2.51
C ARG A 180 29.78 -7.36 1.95
N PHE A 181 29.12 -6.25 2.28
CA PHE A 181 27.73 -5.98 1.88
C PHE A 181 27.59 -4.92 0.81
N GLY A 182 28.71 -4.42 0.29
CA GLY A 182 28.71 -3.39 -0.75
C GLY A 182 28.17 -2.06 -0.29
N LEU A 183 28.37 -1.72 0.97
CA LEU A 183 27.96 -0.45 1.58
C LEU A 183 29.15 0.52 1.59
N MET A 184 28.85 1.83 1.47
CA MET A 184 29.83 2.87 1.73
C MET A 184 29.66 3.35 3.17
N LEU A 185 30.77 3.29 3.93
CA LEU A 185 30.83 3.73 5.31
C LEU A 185 31.81 4.92 5.39
N ASP A 186 31.38 6.00 6.03
CA ASP A 186 32.26 7.13 6.39
C ASP A 186 32.08 7.44 7.88
N VAL A 187 33.18 7.67 8.59
CA VAL A 187 33.18 7.92 10.02
C VAL A 187 33.77 9.29 10.29
N ARG A 188 33.04 10.11 11.01
CA ARG A 188 33.50 11.43 11.43
C ARG A 188 33.48 11.54 12.93
N GLN A 189 34.60 12.01 13.48
CA GLN A 189 34.71 12.35 14.88
C GLN A 189 34.34 13.83 15.06
N TYR A 190 33.60 14.16 16.09
CA TYR A 190 33.38 15.53 16.53
C TYR A 190 33.78 15.72 17.98
N ASP A 191 34.57 16.76 18.23
CA ASP A 191 35.09 17.05 19.56
C ASP A 191 34.05 17.83 20.38
N ILE A 192 33.88 17.44 21.63
CA ILE A 192 33.07 18.15 22.59
C ILE A 192 33.98 19.01 23.46
N ASN A 193 33.96 20.32 23.24
CA ASN A 193 34.61 21.24 24.16
C ASN A 193 33.73 21.46 25.41
N TYR A 194 34.13 20.95 26.53
CA TYR A 194 33.46 21.11 27.83
C TYR A 194 33.58 22.57 28.35
N SER A 195 32.98 23.53 27.64
CA SER A 195 32.86 24.93 28.09
C SER A 195 31.47 25.19 28.65
N SER A 196 31.27 26.36 29.24
CA SER A 196 30.11 26.71 30.07
C SER A 196 28.72 26.62 29.41
N ASP A 197 28.66 26.52 28.08
CA ASP A 197 27.42 26.31 27.30
C ASP A 197 27.53 25.04 26.48
N LEU A 198 27.65 23.89 27.12
CA LEU A 198 27.99 22.61 26.57
C LEU A 198 26.99 22.16 25.48
N GLU A 199 25.70 22.31 25.72
CA GLU A 199 24.66 21.86 24.80
C GLU A 199 24.68 22.60 23.46
N VAL A 200 24.78 23.92 23.48
CA VAL A 200 24.85 24.76 22.29
C VAL A 200 26.13 24.47 21.48
N SER A 201 27.24 24.22 22.19
CA SER A 201 28.52 23.87 21.56
C SER A 201 28.47 22.52 20.85
N ILE A 202 27.83 21.50 21.45
CA ILE A 202 27.66 20.17 20.86
C ILE A 202 26.79 20.23 19.61
N GLN A 203 25.62 20.87 19.72
CA GLN A 203 24.68 20.99 18.58
C GLN A 203 25.32 21.72 17.39
N GLU A 204 26.12 22.76 17.64
CA GLU A 204 26.84 23.48 16.58
C GLU A 204 27.92 22.60 15.92
N LYS A 205 28.61 21.76 16.67
CA LYS A 205 29.56 20.79 16.11
C LYS A 205 28.85 19.72 15.27
N ILE A 206 27.76 19.16 15.76
CA ILE A 206 26.92 18.23 15.01
C ILE A 206 26.47 18.88 13.68
N ARG A 207 26.02 20.15 13.74
CA ARG A 207 25.62 20.91 12.55
C ARG A 207 26.74 20.98 11.51
N GLN A 208 27.95 21.37 11.95
CA GLN A 208 29.10 21.49 11.06
C GLN A 208 29.46 20.17 10.40
N GLU A 209 29.49 19.08 11.15
CA GLU A 209 29.78 17.74 10.59
C GLU A 209 28.69 17.26 9.65
N LEU A 210 27.41 17.47 9.99
CA LEU A 210 26.30 17.11 9.09
C LEU A 210 26.35 17.85 7.76
N LEU A 211 26.62 19.16 7.78
CA LEU A 211 26.75 19.95 6.56
C LEU A 211 27.95 19.49 5.73
N LEU A 212 29.09 19.21 6.37
CA LEU A 212 30.28 18.67 5.71
C LEU A 212 30.00 17.32 5.06
N MET A 213 29.33 16.41 5.76
CA MET A 213 28.92 15.10 5.23
C MET A 213 27.97 15.24 4.05
N ASN A 214 27.02 16.18 4.13
CA ASN A 214 26.10 16.44 3.04
C ASN A 214 26.85 16.94 1.79
N ASP A 215 27.82 17.82 1.96
CA ASP A 215 28.64 18.34 0.86
C ASP A 215 29.53 17.25 0.22
N ILE A 216 30.14 16.38 1.04
CA ILE A 216 31.05 15.33 0.56
C ILE A 216 30.29 14.20 -0.11
N HIS A 217 29.21 13.75 0.52
CA HIS A 217 28.52 12.52 0.12
C HIS A 217 27.21 12.75 -0.62
N ASN A 218 26.73 13.99 -0.70
CA ASN A 218 25.41 14.33 -1.27
C ASN A 218 24.33 13.40 -0.71
N ILE A 219 24.19 13.40 0.62
CA ILE A 219 23.27 12.50 1.33
C ILE A 219 21.82 12.97 1.31
N GLY A 220 21.52 14.04 0.57
CA GLY A 220 20.15 14.50 0.33
C GLY A 220 19.45 15.07 1.56
N MET A 221 20.19 15.64 2.52
CA MET A 221 19.58 16.27 3.69
C MET A 221 18.78 17.52 3.31
N GLU A 222 17.54 17.57 3.78
CA GLU A 222 16.71 18.76 3.63
C GLU A 222 17.12 19.84 4.65
N GLU A 223 17.49 21.04 4.17
CA GLU A 223 17.82 22.17 5.07
C GLU A 223 16.68 22.49 6.06
N SER A 224 15.45 22.30 5.64
CA SER A 224 14.25 22.52 6.49
C SER A 224 14.18 21.62 7.69
N LYS A 225 14.83 20.45 7.65
CA LYS A 225 14.85 19.43 8.71
C LYS A 225 16.18 19.37 9.48
N LEU A 226 17.12 20.26 9.17
CA LEU A 226 18.44 20.21 9.77
C LEU A 226 18.41 20.26 11.30
N GLU A 227 17.55 21.09 11.88
CA GLU A 227 17.39 21.17 13.35
C GLU A 227 16.85 19.87 13.96
N GLU A 228 15.95 19.18 13.25
CA GLU A 228 15.43 17.89 13.66
C GLU A 228 16.55 16.83 13.62
N TYR A 229 17.35 16.82 12.57
CA TYR A 229 18.51 15.92 12.46
C TYR A 229 19.54 16.15 13.56
N ILE A 230 19.84 17.42 13.90
CA ILE A 230 20.74 17.77 14.99
C ILE A 230 20.20 17.25 16.33
N ALA A 231 18.90 17.44 16.58
CA ALA A 231 18.26 16.97 17.79
C ALA A 231 18.28 15.43 17.90
N SER A 232 18.02 14.72 16.80
CA SER A 232 18.10 13.26 16.78
C SER A 232 19.52 12.74 17.06
N ILE A 233 20.54 13.34 16.44
CA ILE A 233 21.94 12.96 16.71
C ILE A 233 22.33 13.24 18.17
N TYR A 234 21.93 14.41 18.69
CA TYR A 234 22.17 14.75 20.10
C TYR A 234 21.55 13.74 21.05
N ASN A 235 20.36 13.22 20.71
CA ASN A 235 19.65 12.17 21.47
C ASN A 235 20.14 10.75 21.17
N SER A 236 21.17 10.56 20.35
CA SER A 236 21.68 9.25 19.91
C SER A 236 20.67 8.42 19.09
N GLU A 237 19.81 9.09 18.33
CA GLU A 237 18.83 8.45 17.47
C GLU A 237 19.41 8.28 16.05
N ILE A 238 19.18 7.13 15.45
CA ILE A 238 19.55 6.85 14.05
C ILE A 238 18.63 7.62 13.12
N ILE A 239 19.19 8.34 12.16
CA ILE A 239 18.44 9.04 11.13
C ILE A 239 18.42 8.18 9.87
N THR A 240 17.23 8.01 9.29
CA THR A 240 17.02 7.33 8.02
C THR A 240 16.63 8.34 6.95
N LEU A 241 17.41 8.42 5.88
CA LEU A 241 17.12 9.20 4.69
C LEU A 241 16.67 8.24 3.58
N GLU A 242 15.35 8.02 3.50
CA GLU A 242 14.76 6.97 2.64
C GLU A 242 15.07 7.18 1.15
N GLU A 243 14.97 8.43 0.65
CA GLU A 243 15.19 8.74 -0.77
C GLU A 243 16.61 8.41 -1.24
N GLU A 244 17.60 8.57 -0.38
CA GLU A 244 19.02 8.32 -0.67
C GLU A 244 19.52 6.96 -0.16
N GLU A 245 18.65 6.15 0.40
CA GLU A 245 19.01 4.88 1.06
C GLU A 245 20.25 5.07 1.97
N THR A 246 20.19 6.05 2.87
CA THR A 246 21.30 6.47 3.73
C THR A 246 20.88 6.45 5.18
N PHE A 247 21.76 5.94 6.05
CA PHE A 247 21.61 6.01 7.50
C PHE A 247 22.71 6.88 8.10
N ILE A 248 22.34 7.71 9.06
CA ILE A 248 23.28 8.49 9.88
C ILE A 248 23.17 7.98 11.31
N VAL A 249 24.28 7.47 11.82
CA VAL A 249 24.32 6.75 13.10
C VAL A 249 25.22 7.53 14.05
N PRO A 250 24.67 8.18 15.08
CA PRO A 250 25.45 8.78 16.14
C PRO A 250 25.97 7.72 17.11
N ILE A 251 27.24 7.84 17.49
CA ILE A 251 27.88 6.94 18.47
C ILE A 251 28.61 7.78 19.48
N GLN A 252 28.24 7.62 20.74
CA GLN A 252 28.82 8.34 21.88
C GLN A 252 29.61 7.37 22.71
N LEU A 253 30.96 7.56 22.74
CA LEU A 253 31.88 6.89 23.61
C LEU A 253 32.31 7.84 24.76
N PRO A 254 32.91 7.33 25.84
CA PRO A 254 33.34 8.18 26.93
C PRO A 254 34.34 9.28 26.54
N GLU A 255 35.24 9.01 25.59
CA GLU A 255 36.29 9.93 25.16
C GLU A 255 36.04 10.51 23.76
N TYR A 256 35.24 9.80 22.93
CA TYR A 256 35.05 10.12 21.53
C TYR A 256 33.58 10.16 21.15
N HIS A 257 33.22 11.05 20.25
CA HIS A 257 31.91 11.10 19.65
C HIS A 257 32.02 10.98 18.15
N PHE A 258 31.23 10.06 17.55
CA PHE A 258 31.27 9.79 16.11
C PHE A 258 29.90 9.94 15.48
N ILE A 259 29.93 10.29 14.20
CA ILE A 259 28.81 10.16 13.30
C ILE A 259 29.26 9.21 12.19
N VAL A 260 28.55 8.11 12.00
CA VAL A 260 28.78 7.14 10.94
C VAL A 260 27.71 7.29 9.89
N VAL A 261 28.10 7.58 8.65
CA VAL A 261 27.22 7.58 7.48
C VAL A 261 27.33 6.23 6.79
N ILE A 262 26.20 5.60 6.58
CA ILE A 262 26.08 4.34 5.85
C ILE A 262 25.24 4.60 4.61
N LYS A 263 25.86 4.56 3.45
CA LYS A 263 25.22 4.86 2.17
C LYS A 263 25.18 3.65 1.27
N LYS A 264 24.18 3.62 0.41
CA LYS A 264 24.07 2.64 -0.68
C LYS A 264 25.31 2.68 -1.58
N GLY A 265 25.90 1.52 -1.77
CA GLY A 265 26.93 1.27 -2.76
C GLY A 265 26.42 0.28 -3.81
N LYS A 266 26.99 -0.93 -3.85
CA LYS A 266 26.47 -2.04 -4.64
C LYS A 266 25.31 -2.77 -3.93
N GLY A 267 25.30 -2.70 -2.59
CA GLY A 267 24.24 -3.22 -1.73
C GLY A 267 23.39 -2.11 -1.16
N SER A 268 22.19 -2.43 -0.71
CA SER A 268 21.29 -1.50 -0.05
C SER A 268 21.40 -1.63 1.47
N PRO A 269 21.60 -0.52 2.19
CA PRO A 269 21.62 -0.54 3.64
C PRO A 269 20.22 -0.80 4.18
N ILE A 270 20.16 -1.42 5.36
CA ILE A 270 18.94 -1.63 6.14
C ILE A 270 19.23 -1.19 7.58
N GLU A 271 18.21 -0.99 8.39
CA GLU A 271 18.34 -0.44 9.75
C GLU A 271 19.36 -1.19 10.64
N ILE A 272 19.46 -2.51 10.48
CA ILE A 272 20.42 -3.33 11.24
C ILE A 272 21.88 -2.96 10.96
N ASP A 273 22.18 -2.38 9.80
CA ASP A 273 23.56 -1.96 9.46
C ASP A 273 24.01 -0.82 10.38
N GLY A 274 23.09 0.08 10.76
CA GLY A 274 23.37 1.12 11.74
C GLY A 274 23.73 0.55 13.11
N ILE A 275 22.96 -0.43 13.56
CA ILE A 275 23.23 -1.13 14.82
C ILE A 275 24.57 -1.86 14.77
N HIS A 276 24.89 -2.53 13.64
CA HIS A 276 26.14 -3.22 13.45
C HIS A 276 27.33 -2.27 13.43
N ALA A 277 27.23 -1.15 12.74
CA ALA A 277 28.28 -0.11 12.73
C ALA A 277 28.55 0.42 14.14
N ALA A 278 27.50 0.75 14.89
CA ALA A 278 27.66 1.18 16.29
C ALA A 278 28.36 0.11 17.14
N ASN A 279 27.94 -1.13 17.04
CA ASN A 279 28.57 -2.25 17.77
C ASN A 279 30.03 -2.44 17.38
N LEU A 280 30.38 -2.32 16.10
CA LEU A 280 31.76 -2.44 15.63
C LEU A 280 32.65 -1.31 16.19
N VAL A 281 32.14 -0.07 16.26
CA VAL A 281 32.87 1.04 16.89
C VAL A 281 33.10 0.75 18.39
N HIS A 282 32.07 0.28 19.10
CA HIS A 282 32.23 -0.09 20.53
C HIS A 282 33.23 -1.24 20.73
N ILE A 283 33.22 -2.24 19.84
CA ILE A 283 34.19 -3.33 19.88
C ILE A 283 35.59 -2.77 19.65
N TYR A 284 35.80 -1.95 18.61
CA TYR A 284 37.07 -1.33 18.31
C TYR A 284 37.62 -0.56 19.53
N ASP A 285 36.80 0.34 20.09
CA ASP A 285 37.16 1.15 21.28
C ASP A 285 37.51 0.27 22.49
N SER A 286 36.86 -0.86 22.67
CA SER A 286 37.12 -1.78 23.78
C SER A 286 38.50 -2.49 23.71
N PHE A 287 39.14 -2.51 22.55
CA PHE A 287 40.40 -3.15 22.29
C PHE A 287 41.57 -2.16 22.15
N MET A 288 41.27 -0.88 21.88
CA MET A 288 42.26 0.18 21.66
C MET A 288 42.32 1.16 22.80
#